data_375e0b801e3ad970a74d3653f397bb0e
#
_entry.id   375e0b801e3ad970a74d3653f397bb0e
#
_cell.length_a   1.000
_cell.length_b   1.000
_cell.length_c   1.000
_cell.angle_alpha   90.00
_cell.angle_beta   90.00
_cell.angle_gamma   90.00
#
_symmetry.space_group_name_H-M   'P 1'
#
loop_
_entity.id
_entity.type
_entity.pdbx_description
1 polymer ?
#
loop_
_entity_poly.entity_id
_entity_poly.type
_entity_poly.pdbx_seq_one_letter_code
_entity_poly.pdbx_strand_id
1 'polypeptide(L)'
;MEKLETLIGSLCTGTFLAQADFQDGHGYSFSSYNTDFFAVWETSGSYRFSWSERHPSARFTMETRSDVMASYMLITELGARRRASLWFPPIVIPGEAPSDQRWKISETRWPRVTRYTSTTDPTMSVEATNSLELRRLLFSTQFPDEDYLESYMYPDAYPLLHPYLSSITPYLQHLHDAGVVLPEQPGYYSFSDTLTL
;
A
#
# COMPACT_ATOMS: atom_id res chain seq x y z
N MET A 1 14.55 2.05 -9.77
CA MET A 1 14.42 2.23 -8.30
C MET A 1 14.60 3.67 -7.84
N GLU A 2 15.59 4.41 -8.33
CA GLU A 2 15.87 5.81 -7.91
C GLU A 2 14.62 6.71 -7.83
N LYS A 3 13.72 6.60 -8.82
CA LYS A 3 12.46 7.36 -8.84
C LYS A 3 11.51 7.03 -7.67
N LEU A 4 11.59 5.84 -7.12
CA LEU A 4 10.74 5.39 -6.01
C LEU A 4 11.39 5.58 -4.64
N GLU A 5 12.70 5.86 -4.57
CA GLU A 5 13.44 5.97 -3.30
C GLU A 5 12.94 7.11 -2.42
N THR A 6 12.65 8.26 -3.03
CA THR A 6 12.08 9.41 -2.29
C THR A 6 10.74 9.06 -1.67
N LEU A 7 9.89 8.37 -2.42
CA LEU A 7 8.58 7.92 -1.96
C LEU A 7 8.72 6.89 -0.83
N ILE A 8 9.61 5.92 -0.99
CA ILE A 8 9.92 4.92 0.03
C ILE A 8 10.41 5.62 1.31
N GLY A 9 11.36 6.56 1.18
CA GLY A 9 11.87 7.34 2.29
C GLY A 9 10.75 8.07 3.06
N SER A 10 9.85 8.73 2.34
CA SER A 10 8.71 9.44 2.95
C SER A 10 7.78 8.49 3.70
N LEU A 11 7.45 7.33 3.12
CA LEU A 11 6.54 6.36 3.71
C LEU A 11 7.13 5.61 4.91
N CYS A 12 8.45 5.39 4.93
CA CYS A 12 9.12 4.63 5.99
C CYS A 12 9.62 5.51 7.14
N THR A 13 9.81 6.83 6.94
CA THR A 13 10.30 7.73 7.98
C THR A 13 9.38 7.75 9.20
N GLY A 14 9.97 7.57 10.40
CA GLY A 14 9.25 7.57 11.66
C GLY A 14 8.40 6.33 11.93
N THR A 15 8.61 5.26 11.17
CA THR A 15 7.88 3.99 11.32
C THR A 15 8.78 2.91 11.93
N PHE A 16 8.16 1.80 12.34
CA PHE A 16 8.85 0.57 12.77
C PHE A 16 9.05 -0.44 11.62
N LEU A 17 8.94 0.01 10.37
CA LEU A 17 9.16 -0.87 9.22
C LEU A 17 10.65 -1.17 9.08
N ALA A 18 11.00 -2.43 9.18
CA ALA A 18 12.32 -2.88 8.83
C ALA A 18 12.47 -2.89 7.32
N GLN A 19 13.47 -2.17 6.82
CA GLN A 19 13.84 -2.14 5.40
C GLN A 19 15.17 -2.85 5.22
N ALA A 20 15.29 -3.68 4.21
CA ALA A 20 16.52 -4.35 3.83
C ALA A 20 16.68 -4.39 2.31
N ASP A 21 17.92 -4.46 1.86
CA ASP A 21 18.24 -4.68 0.46
C ASP A 21 17.66 -6.00 -0.04
N PHE A 22 17.23 -6.01 -1.28
CA PHE A 22 16.63 -7.15 -1.93
C PHE A 22 17.12 -7.26 -3.38
N GLN A 23 17.31 -8.49 -3.88
CA GLN A 23 17.76 -8.74 -5.24
C GLN A 23 19.09 -8.02 -5.59
N ASP A 24 20.12 -8.26 -4.77
CA ASP A 24 21.49 -7.74 -4.98
C ASP A 24 21.54 -6.20 -5.11
N GLY A 25 20.72 -5.49 -4.34
CA GLY A 25 20.65 -4.03 -4.36
C GLY A 25 19.76 -3.44 -5.45
N HIS A 26 19.04 -4.26 -6.20
CA HIS A 26 18.08 -3.78 -7.20
C HIS A 26 16.68 -3.53 -6.65
N GLY A 27 16.48 -3.65 -5.35
CA GLY A 27 15.20 -3.45 -4.70
C GLY A 27 15.27 -3.45 -3.18
N TYR A 28 14.09 -3.41 -2.57
CA TYR A 28 13.91 -3.37 -1.13
C TYR A 28 12.87 -4.39 -0.68
N SER A 29 13.08 -4.93 0.49
CA SER A 29 12.07 -5.68 1.23
C SER A 29 11.70 -4.94 2.51
N PHE A 30 10.45 -5.01 2.88
CA PHE A 30 9.88 -4.35 4.05
C PHE A 30 9.16 -5.38 4.90
N SER A 31 9.32 -5.30 6.20
CA SER A 31 8.59 -6.19 7.12
C SER A 31 8.10 -5.44 8.34
N SER A 32 6.94 -5.89 8.84
CA SER A 32 6.43 -5.54 10.15
C SER A 32 6.59 -6.77 11.02
N TYR A 33 7.33 -6.66 12.14
CA TYR A 33 7.55 -7.75 13.11
C TYR A 33 8.13 -9.06 12.51
N ASN A 34 8.85 -8.99 11.39
CA ASN A 34 9.47 -10.13 10.70
C ASN A 34 8.50 -11.27 10.32
N THR A 35 7.25 -10.98 10.09
CA THR A 35 6.24 -11.99 9.73
C THR A 35 5.70 -11.83 8.32
N ASP A 36 5.41 -10.58 7.92
CA ASP A 36 4.82 -10.29 6.62
C ASP A 36 5.77 -9.41 5.82
N PHE A 37 6.27 -9.95 4.73
CA PHE A 37 7.20 -9.26 3.85
C PHE A 37 6.50 -8.74 2.61
N PHE A 38 6.76 -7.50 2.30
CA PHE A 38 6.49 -6.88 1.01
C PHE A 38 7.81 -6.54 0.38
N ALA A 39 7.99 -6.87 -0.88
CA ALA A 39 9.21 -6.53 -1.61
C ALA A 39 8.90 -5.89 -2.95
N VAL A 40 9.75 -4.94 -3.34
CA VAL A 40 9.77 -4.29 -4.65
C VAL A 40 11.18 -4.31 -5.20
N TRP A 41 11.32 -4.65 -6.48
CA TRP A 41 12.61 -4.60 -7.17
C TRP A 41 12.44 -4.26 -8.64
N GLU A 42 13.50 -3.72 -9.22
CA GLU A 42 13.55 -3.42 -10.64
C GLU A 42 14.33 -4.51 -11.39
N THR A 43 13.79 -4.96 -12.51
CA THR A 43 14.47 -5.87 -13.41
C THR A 43 14.04 -5.64 -14.85
N SER A 44 14.99 -5.50 -15.77
CA SER A 44 14.72 -5.30 -17.20
C SER A 44 13.73 -4.16 -17.49
N GLY A 45 13.79 -3.08 -16.73
CA GLY A 45 12.90 -1.91 -16.88
C GLY A 45 11.46 -2.15 -16.43
N SER A 46 11.25 -3.14 -15.57
CA SER A 46 9.96 -3.41 -14.92
C SER A 46 10.14 -3.38 -13.41
N TYR A 47 9.13 -2.89 -12.70
CA TYR A 47 8.98 -3.02 -11.25
C TYR A 47 8.18 -4.29 -10.94
N ARG A 48 8.73 -5.10 -10.06
CA ARG A 48 8.10 -6.32 -9.56
C ARG A 48 7.81 -6.20 -8.09
N PHE A 49 6.68 -6.79 -7.70
CA PHE A 49 6.19 -6.76 -6.32
C PHE A 49 5.87 -8.17 -5.85
N SER A 50 6.17 -8.44 -4.59
CA SER A 50 5.80 -9.69 -3.95
C SER A 50 5.33 -9.49 -2.52
N TRP A 51 4.46 -10.40 -2.09
CA TRP A 51 4.03 -10.56 -0.71
C TRP A 51 4.35 -11.97 -0.26
N SER A 52 4.89 -12.11 0.92
CA SER A 52 5.27 -13.41 1.44
C SER A 52 5.29 -13.41 2.96
N GLU A 53 5.08 -14.59 3.54
CA GLU A 53 5.25 -14.82 4.96
C GLU A 53 6.67 -15.31 5.25
N ARG A 54 7.20 -14.97 6.42
CA ARG A 54 8.46 -15.45 7.03
C ARG A 54 9.74 -14.95 6.37
N HIS A 55 9.79 -14.73 5.06
CA HIS A 55 11.00 -14.24 4.37
C HIS A 55 10.62 -13.59 3.04
N PRO A 56 11.42 -12.63 2.55
CA PRO A 56 11.20 -12.01 1.24
C PRO A 56 11.24 -13.07 0.12
N SER A 57 10.37 -12.94 -0.87
CA SER A 57 10.28 -13.86 -1.99
C SER A 57 10.54 -13.16 -3.31
N ALA A 58 11.38 -13.76 -4.16
CA ALA A 58 11.60 -13.34 -5.54
C ALA A 58 10.48 -13.75 -6.51
N ARG A 59 9.49 -14.52 -6.04
CA ARG A 59 8.31 -14.84 -6.84
C ARG A 59 7.38 -13.64 -6.84
N PHE A 60 7.39 -12.86 -7.91
CA PHE A 60 6.50 -11.72 -8.03
C PHE A 60 5.04 -12.14 -8.19
N THR A 61 4.16 -11.30 -7.68
CA THR A 61 2.71 -11.41 -7.80
C THR A 61 2.14 -10.31 -8.67
N MET A 62 2.88 -9.23 -8.83
CA MET A 62 2.59 -8.11 -9.71
C MET A 62 3.84 -7.61 -10.43
N GLU A 63 3.67 -7.14 -11.68
CA GLU A 63 4.71 -6.50 -12.47
C GLU A 63 4.13 -5.34 -13.26
N THR A 64 4.86 -4.21 -13.31
CA THR A 64 4.52 -3.06 -14.13
C THR A 64 5.76 -2.37 -14.69
N ARG A 65 5.63 -1.73 -15.84
CA ARG A 65 6.64 -0.82 -16.39
C ARG A 65 6.29 0.66 -16.15
N SER A 66 5.15 0.92 -15.57
CA SER A 66 4.67 2.25 -15.28
C SER A 66 5.18 2.74 -13.92
N ASP A 67 5.95 3.82 -13.90
CA ASP A 67 6.38 4.48 -12.67
C ASP A 67 5.15 4.90 -11.83
N VAL A 68 4.09 5.36 -12.50
CA VAL A 68 2.84 5.79 -11.86
C VAL A 68 2.18 4.61 -11.14
N MET A 69 2.02 3.47 -11.82
CA MET A 69 1.44 2.26 -11.21
C MET A 69 2.29 1.75 -10.06
N ALA A 70 3.63 1.81 -10.20
CA ALA A 70 4.55 1.44 -9.14
C ALA A 70 4.42 2.36 -7.92
N SER A 71 4.24 3.67 -8.12
CA SER A 71 4.01 4.63 -7.04
C SER A 71 2.72 4.34 -6.30
N TYR A 72 1.59 4.14 -6.99
CA TYR A 72 0.33 3.77 -6.34
C TYR A 72 0.43 2.48 -5.54
N MET A 73 1.16 1.48 -6.04
CA MET A 73 1.38 0.24 -5.31
C MET A 73 2.17 0.47 -4.02
N LEU A 74 3.26 1.25 -4.08
CA LEU A 74 4.05 1.61 -2.91
C LEU A 74 3.23 2.41 -1.90
N ILE A 75 2.48 3.43 -2.35
CA ILE A 75 1.62 4.23 -1.47
C ILE A 75 0.61 3.33 -0.76
N THR A 76 -0.05 2.45 -1.49
CA THR A 76 -1.06 1.54 -0.92
C THR A 76 -0.46 0.62 0.13
N GLU A 77 0.63 -0.06 -0.19
CA GLU A 77 1.21 -1.10 0.66
C GLU A 77 2.05 -0.52 1.81
N LEU A 78 2.97 0.39 1.51
CA LEU A 78 3.79 1.00 2.55
C LEU A 78 2.98 2.00 3.38
N GLY A 79 2.04 2.71 2.76
CA GLY A 79 1.13 3.59 3.47
C GLY A 79 0.26 2.84 4.48
N ALA A 80 -0.29 1.69 4.11
CA ALA A 80 -1.04 0.86 5.05
C ALA A 80 -0.15 0.36 6.22
N ARG A 81 1.08 -0.08 5.91
CA ARG A 81 2.06 -0.51 6.93
C ARG A 81 2.52 0.65 7.81
N ARG A 82 2.74 1.84 7.22
CA ARG A 82 3.02 3.06 7.97
C ARG A 82 1.91 3.36 8.98
N ARG A 83 0.65 3.37 8.53
CA ARG A 83 -0.49 3.61 9.41
C ARG A 83 -0.55 2.61 10.56
N ALA A 84 -0.37 1.33 10.26
CA ALA A 84 -0.31 0.30 11.29
C ALA A 84 0.82 0.53 12.30
N SER A 85 2.02 0.92 11.84
CA SER A 85 3.15 1.18 12.73
C SER A 85 2.99 2.43 13.60
N LEU A 86 2.20 3.40 13.14
CA LEU A 86 1.89 4.64 13.86
C LEU A 86 0.56 4.56 14.63
N TRP A 87 -0.06 3.40 14.68
CA TRP A 87 -1.36 3.18 15.30
C TRP A 87 -2.48 4.06 14.72
N PHE A 88 -2.33 4.48 13.47
CA PHE A 88 -3.38 5.18 12.76
C PHE A 88 -4.50 4.21 12.35
N PRO A 89 -5.74 4.69 12.30
CA PRO A 89 -6.85 3.87 11.81
C PRO A 89 -6.58 3.30 10.43
N PRO A 90 -6.85 2.00 10.19
CA PRO A 90 -6.64 1.42 8.89
C PRO A 90 -7.61 2.00 7.85
N ILE A 91 -7.10 2.21 6.65
CA ILE A 91 -7.90 2.57 5.48
C ILE A 91 -8.35 1.28 4.79
N VAL A 92 -9.67 1.11 4.67
CA VAL A 92 -10.27 -0.06 4.02
C VAL A 92 -10.75 0.34 2.64
N ILE A 93 -9.87 0.24 1.66
CA ILE A 93 -10.23 0.46 0.26
C ILE A 93 -11.15 -0.68 -0.20
N PRO A 94 -12.28 -0.36 -0.86
CA PRO A 94 -13.16 -1.37 -1.40
C PRO A 94 -12.41 -2.34 -2.31
N GLY A 95 -12.57 -3.63 -2.07
CA GLY A 95 -11.97 -4.69 -2.89
C GLY A 95 -12.85 -5.04 -4.10
N GLU A 96 -13.63 -4.11 -4.61
CA GLU A 96 -14.44 -4.33 -5.80
C GLU A 96 -13.54 -4.48 -7.02
N ALA A 97 -13.83 -5.49 -7.83
CA ALA A 97 -13.21 -5.58 -9.14
C ALA A 97 -13.59 -4.31 -9.89
N PRO A 98 -12.67 -3.67 -10.59
CA PRO A 98 -13.04 -2.58 -11.46
C PRO A 98 -13.98 -3.15 -12.51
N SER A 99 -15.27 -3.03 -12.26
CA SER A 99 -16.33 -3.26 -13.25
C SER A 99 -16.35 -2.12 -14.27
N ASP A 100 -15.43 -1.20 -14.11
CA ASP A 100 -15.43 0.03 -14.83
C ASP A 100 -14.67 -0.11 -16.16
N GLN A 101 -15.16 0.65 -17.10
CA GLN A 101 -14.63 0.74 -18.45
C GLN A 101 -13.21 1.35 -18.51
N ARG A 102 -12.61 1.71 -17.37
CA ARG A 102 -11.26 2.31 -17.30
C ARG A 102 -10.15 1.31 -17.59
N TRP A 103 -10.44 0.01 -17.43
CA TRP A 103 -9.43 -1.03 -17.57
C TRP A 103 -9.80 -2.05 -18.63
N LYS A 104 -8.93 -2.18 -19.63
CA LYS A 104 -8.99 -3.25 -20.60
C LYS A 104 -8.25 -4.45 -20.05
N ILE A 105 -8.93 -5.58 -19.97
CA ILE A 105 -8.37 -6.85 -19.57
C ILE A 105 -7.89 -7.57 -20.83
N SER A 106 -6.63 -7.93 -20.90
CA SER A 106 -6.07 -8.78 -21.93
C SER A 106 -5.60 -10.09 -21.35
N GLU A 107 -5.68 -11.13 -22.17
CA GLU A 107 -5.54 -12.52 -21.74
C GLU A 107 -4.21 -12.87 -21.05
N THR A 108 -4.34 -13.91 -20.28
CA THR A 108 -3.36 -14.52 -19.43
C THR A 108 -2.51 -15.51 -20.18
N ARG A 109 -1.19 -15.45 -19.96
CA ARG A 109 -0.31 -16.61 -20.15
C ARG A 109 -0.26 -17.39 -18.84
N TRP A 110 -0.14 -18.71 -18.96
CA TRP A 110 0.13 -19.57 -17.81
C TRP A 110 1.47 -19.17 -17.14
N PRO A 111 1.53 -19.04 -15.79
CA PRO A 111 0.48 -19.24 -14.79
C PRO A 111 -0.37 -17.99 -14.62
N ARG A 112 -1.67 -18.13 -14.72
CA ARG A 112 -2.79 -17.17 -14.48
C ARG A 112 -2.42 -15.71 -14.10
N VAL A 113 -1.66 -15.05 -14.93
CA VAL A 113 -1.34 -13.63 -14.81
C VAL A 113 -2.20 -12.88 -15.82
N THR A 114 -2.95 -11.92 -15.37
CA THR A 114 -3.83 -11.08 -16.20
C THR A 114 -3.19 -9.71 -16.36
N ARG A 115 -3.18 -9.19 -17.56
CA ARG A 115 -2.76 -7.82 -17.83
C ARG A 115 -3.97 -6.90 -17.82
N TYR A 116 -3.85 -5.84 -17.06
CA TYR A 116 -4.77 -4.71 -17.01
C TYR A 116 -4.07 -3.51 -17.62
N THR A 117 -4.73 -2.86 -18.58
CA THR A 117 -4.22 -1.66 -19.25
C THR A 117 -5.28 -0.58 -19.17
N SER A 118 -4.92 0.62 -18.75
CA SER A 118 -5.83 1.74 -18.72
C SER A 118 -6.35 2.06 -20.13
N THR A 119 -7.63 2.36 -20.23
CA THR A 119 -8.27 2.75 -21.51
C THR A 119 -7.97 4.19 -21.90
N THR A 120 -7.58 5.02 -20.93
CA THR A 120 -7.25 6.44 -21.13
C THR A 120 -5.76 6.67 -21.29
N ASP A 121 -4.92 5.85 -20.63
CA ASP A 121 -3.46 5.92 -20.70
C ASP A 121 -2.85 4.53 -20.84
N PRO A 122 -2.51 4.08 -22.05
CA PRO A 122 -1.94 2.76 -22.28
C PRO A 122 -0.57 2.51 -21.60
N THR A 123 0.12 3.56 -21.13
CA THR A 123 1.37 3.42 -20.35
C THR A 123 1.09 2.92 -18.95
N MET A 124 -0.12 3.14 -18.44
CA MET A 124 -0.58 2.60 -17.18
C MET A 124 -1.06 1.16 -17.38
N SER A 125 -0.16 0.21 -17.16
CA SER A 125 -0.49 -1.20 -17.24
C SER A 125 0.14 -2.00 -16.11
N VAL A 126 -0.52 -3.06 -15.68
CA VAL A 126 -0.03 -3.98 -14.66
C VAL A 126 -0.36 -5.42 -15.03
N GLU A 127 0.59 -6.30 -14.83
CA GLU A 127 0.39 -7.76 -14.89
C GLU A 127 0.33 -8.29 -13.46
N ALA A 128 -0.73 -9.01 -13.13
CA ALA A 128 -0.91 -9.50 -11.78
C ALA A 128 -1.76 -10.79 -11.74
N THR A 129 -1.59 -11.54 -10.67
CA THR A 129 -2.60 -12.49 -10.25
C THR A 129 -3.82 -11.71 -9.74
N ASN A 130 -5.04 -12.21 -9.99
CA ASN A 130 -6.24 -11.54 -9.48
C ASN A 130 -6.28 -11.67 -7.95
N SER A 131 -5.84 -10.62 -7.27
CA SER A 131 -5.71 -10.53 -5.83
C SER A 131 -6.43 -9.30 -5.27
N LEU A 132 -6.58 -9.26 -3.96
CA LEU A 132 -7.13 -8.08 -3.28
C LEU A 132 -6.24 -6.85 -3.49
N GLU A 133 -4.93 -7.03 -3.48
CA GLU A 133 -3.92 -5.98 -3.68
C GLU A 133 -4.07 -5.36 -5.06
N LEU A 134 -4.27 -6.17 -6.09
CA LEU A 134 -4.54 -5.67 -7.44
C LEU A 134 -5.80 -4.81 -7.48
N ARG A 135 -6.89 -5.26 -6.86
CA ARG A 135 -8.14 -4.51 -6.84
C ARG A 135 -7.99 -3.16 -6.14
N ARG A 136 -7.27 -3.13 -5.03
CA ARG A 136 -6.93 -1.90 -4.32
C ARG A 136 -6.10 -0.96 -5.18
N LEU A 137 -5.09 -1.49 -5.87
CA LEU A 137 -4.27 -0.71 -6.80
C LEU A 137 -5.14 -0.09 -7.91
N LEU A 138 -5.95 -0.88 -8.59
CA LEU A 138 -6.79 -0.38 -9.68
C LEU A 138 -7.82 0.65 -9.20
N PHE A 139 -8.36 0.48 -7.99
CA PHE A 139 -9.22 1.47 -7.35
C PHE A 139 -8.47 2.77 -7.05
N SER A 140 -7.26 2.69 -6.52
CA SER A 140 -6.49 3.86 -6.10
C SER A 140 -6.10 4.79 -7.25
N THR A 141 -5.95 4.28 -8.47
CA THR A 141 -5.60 5.08 -9.65
C THR A 141 -6.68 6.09 -10.11
N GLN A 142 -7.83 6.12 -9.46
CA GLN A 142 -8.83 7.17 -9.70
C GLN A 142 -8.53 8.48 -8.98
N PHE A 143 -7.60 8.47 -8.02
CA PHE A 143 -7.24 9.63 -7.22
C PHE A 143 -5.97 10.28 -7.80
N PRO A 144 -5.75 11.58 -7.60
CA PRO A 144 -4.45 12.21 -7.81
C PRO A 144 -3.41 11.59 -6.87
N ASP A 145 -2.21 11.30 -7.37
CA ASP A 145 -1.15 10.60 -6.63
C ASP A 145 -0.66 11.35 -5.39
N GLU A 146 -0.51 12.69 -5.49
CA GLU A 146 -0.10 13.53 -4.35
C GLU A 146 -1.11 13.49 -3.22
N ASP A 147 -2.39 13.71 -3.52
CA ASP A 147 -3.48 13.66 -2.54
C ASP A 147 -3.68 12.25 -1.97
N TYR A 148 -3.44 11.23 -2.80
CA TYR A 148 -3.50 9.84 -2.39
C TYR A 148 -2.39 9.51 -1.39
N LEU A 149 -1.16 9.95 -1.65
CA LEU A 149 -0.04 9.82 -0.72
C LEU A 149 -0.34 10.57 0.58
N GLU A 150 -0.78 11.83 0.49
CA GLU A 150 -1.09 12.67 1.65
C GLU A 150 -2.10 11.99 2.57
N SER A 151 -3.13 11.37 2.00
CA SER A 151 -4.15 10.64 2.78
C SER A 151 -3.59 9.49 3.63
N TYR A 152 -2.46 8.90 3.26
CA TYR A 152 -1.81 7.88 4.11
C TYR A 152 -0.92 8.49 5.19
N MET A 153 -0.52 9.75 5.04
CA MET A 153 0.39 10.41 5.98
C MET A 153 -0.33 10.92 7.24
N TYR A 154 -1.64 11.18 7.17
CA TYR A 154 -2.43 11.74 8.27
C TYR A 154 -3.38 10.71 8.92
N PRO A 155 -3.61 10.79 10.25
CA PRO A 155 -4.48 9.87 10.97
C PRO A 155 -5.91 9.85 10.44
N ASP A 156 -6.46 11.00 10.11
CA ASP A 156 -7.81 11.19 9.57
C ASP A 156 -7.98 10.85 8.09
N ALA A 157 -6.88 10.47 7.43
CA ALA A 157 -6.83 10.09 6.02
C ALA A 157 -7.35 11.17 5.04
N TYR A 158 -7.28 12.46 5.41
CA TYR A 158 -7.52 13.54 4.47
C TYR A 158 -6.35 13.67 3.49
N PRO A 159 -6.58 14.19 2.26
CA PRO A 159 -7.87 14.74 1.81
C PRO A 159 -8.84 13.71 1.22
N LEU A 160 -8.41 12.53 0.79
CA LEU A 160 -9.24 11.67 -0.06
C LEU A 160 -9.81 10.43 0.63
N LEU A 161 -9.06 9.82 1.55
CA LEU A 161 -9.37 8.49 2.05
C LEU A 161 -10.13 8.48 3.37
N HIS A 162 -10.50 9.64 3.90
CA HIS A 162 -11.32 9.76 5.10
C HIS A 162 -12.61 8.90 5.06
N PRO A 163 -13.37 8.84 3.95
CA PRO A 163 -14.57 8.00 3.88
C PRO A 163 -14.30 6.49 3.97
N TYR A 164 -13.04 6.08 3.82
CA TYR A 164 -12.61 4.69 3.84
C TYR A 164 -11.92 4.30 5.15
N LEU A 165 -11.91 5.17 6.14
CA LEU A 165 -11.44 4.81 7.48
C LEU A 165 -12.35 3.72 8.07
N SER A 166 -11.74 2.66 8.57
CA SER A 166 -12.49 1.72 9.39
C SER A 166 -12.92 2.39 10.67
N SER A 167 -14.06 1.98 11.23
CA SER A 167 -14.53 2.52 12.51
C SER A 167 -13.45 2.31 13.58
N ILE A 168 -12.93 3.41 14.09
CA ILE A 168 -11.81 3.49 15.02
C ILE A 168 -12.17 2.88 16.37
N THR A 169 -13.40 3.10 16.79
CA THR A 169 -13.87 2.85 18.14
C THR A 169 -13.64 1.41 18.64
N PRO A 170 -14.00 0.34 17.91
CA PRO A 170 -13.77 -1.02 18.41
C PRO A 170 -12.30 -1.39 18.52
N TYR A 171 -11.48 -0.89 17.61
CA TYR A 171 -10.05 -1.20 17.59
C TYR A 171 -9.28 -0.50 18.71
N LEU A 172 -9.52 0.79 18.88
CA LEU A 172 -8.91 1.57 19.96
C LEU A 172 -9.42 1.11 21.33
N GLN A 173 -10.69 0.77 21.44
CA GLN A 173 -11.25 0.19 22.65
C GLN A 173 -10.55 -1.13 23.00
N HIS A 174 -10.35 -2.01 22.02
CA HIS A 174 -9.63 -3.26 22.22
C HIS A 174 -8.19 -3.03 22.72
N LEU A 175 -7.48 -2.07 22.16
CA LEU A 175 -6.13 -1.71 22.61
C LEU A 175 -6.13 -1.14 24.02
N HIS A 176 -7.08 -0.26 24.33
CA HIS A 176 -7.26 0.28 25.67
C HIS A 176 -7.53 -0.82 26.70
N ASP A 177 -8.45 -1.73 26.39
CA ASP A 177 -8.83 -2.85 27.26
C ASP A 177 -7.66 -3.82 27.44
N ALA A 178 -6.79 -3.94 26.45
CA ALA A 178 -5.54 -4.70 26.51
C ALA A 178 -4.41 -3.98 27.26
N GLY A 179 -4.63 -2.77 27.78
CA GLY A 179 -3.64 -1.97 28.49
C GLY A 179 -2.50 -1.44 27.61
N VAL A 180 -2.72 -1.35 26.29
CA VAL A 180 -1.73 -0.80 25.36
C VAL A 180 -1.70 0.71 25.51
N VAL A 181 -0.56 1.25 25.93
CA VAL A 181 -0.32 2.68 25.95
C VAL A 181 0.07 3.11 24.54
N LEU A 182 -0.82 3.83 23.85
CA LEU A 182 -0.51 4.40 22.55
C LEU A 182 0.45 5.59 22.72
N PRO A 183 1.45 5.73 21.84
CA PRO A 183 2.34 6.89 21.88
C PRO A 183 1.51 8.16 21.67
N GLU A 184 1.78 9.19 22.48
CA GLU A 184 1.23 10.52 22.25
C GLU A 184 1.67 11.01 20.87
N GLN A 185 0.70 11.30 20.02
CA GLN A 185 0.93 11.86 18.69
C GLN A 185 0.71 13.37 18.78
N PRO A 186 1.75 14.21 18.69
CA PRO A 186 1.58 15.65 18.75
C PRO A 186 0.67 16.13 17.62
N GLY A 187 -0.47 16.70 17.97
CA GLY A 187 -1.42 17.34 17.03
C GLY A 187 -2.54 16.45 16.49
N TYR A 188 -2.58 15.17 16.82
CA TYR A 188 -3.62 14.26 16.35
C TYR A 188 -4.14 13.42 17.49
N TYR A 189 -5.42 13.28 17.64
CA TYR A 189 -6.18 12.45 18.59
C TYR A 189 -5.54 12.25 19.98
N SER A 190 -6.10 12.93 20.98
CA SER A 190 -5.98 12.37 22.31
C SER A 190 -6.87 11.11 22.37
N PHE A 191 -6.45 10.10 23.11
CA PHE A 191 -7.25 8.87 23.32
C PHE A 191 -8.66 9.19 23.85
N SER A 192 -8.81 10.32 24.57
CA SER A 192 -10.06 10.87 25.06
C SER A 192 -10.98 11.41 23.95
N ASP A 193 -10.43 11.94 22.86
CA ASP A 193 -11.22 12.55 21.79
C ASP A 193 -11.84 11.50 20.87
N THR A 194 -11.25 10.31 20.83
CA THR A 194 -11.73 9.18 20.01
C THR A 194 -12.79 8.33 20.69
N LEU A 195 -12.94 8.41 22.00
CA LEU A 195 -13.97 7.70 22.76
C LEU A 195 -15.30 8.47 22.85
N THR A 196 -15.36 9.70 22.36
CA THR A 196 -16.55 10.57 22.40
C THR A 196 -17.29 10.69 21.06
N LEU A 197 -16.87 9.95 20.04
CA LEU A 197 -17.55 9.81 18.75
C LEU A 197 -18.25 8.45 18.71
#